data_65266964e46dff3fd5c1fead72213251
#
_entry.id   65266964e46dff3fd5c1fead72213251
#
_cell.length_a   1.000
_cell.length_b   1.000
_cell.length_c   1.000
_cell.angle_alpha   90.00
_cell.angle_beta   90.00
_cell.angle_gamma   90.00
#
_symmetry.space_group_name_H-M   'P 1'
#
loop_
_entity.id
_entity.type
_entity.pdbx_description
1 polymer ?
#
loop_
_entity_poly.entity_id
_entity_poly.type
_entity_poly.pdbx_seq_one_letter_code
_entity_poly.pdbx_strand_id
1 'polypeptide(L)'
;MLKPITKRFSDKSTMEQFEFVFYCDCCGRPTPTTIYKHENRFEKKMFLSNSEKEARAIIYADEHHKAYERANNEARLEFYNCKICGLLICDNCCYYLEGGDIACKTCTEKEKFENKIQEEN
;
A
#
# COMPACT_ATOMS: atom_id res chain seq x y z
N MET A 1 -9.24 6.03 10.10
CA MET A 1 -8.69 5.53 8.83
C MET A 1 -7.54 4.58 9.09
N LEU A 2 -7.49 3.46 8.40
CA LEU A 2 -6.41 2.49 8.54
C LEU A 2 -5.09 3.10 8.09
N LYS A 3 -4.01 2.77 8.81
CA LYS A 3 -2.68 3.16 8.37
C LYS A 3 -2.31 2.37 7.11
N PRO A 4 -1.62 3.00 6.13
CA PRO A 4 -1.15 2.26 4.97
C PRO A 4 -0.16 1.19 5.41
N ILE A 5 -0.19 0.05 4.70
CA ILE A 5 0.70 -1.09 5.02
C ILE A 5 2.16 -0.77 4.73
N THR A 6 2.42 0.10 3.76
CA THR A 6 3.77 0.57 3.43
C THR A 6 3.97 1.99 3.95
N LYS A 7 5.22 2.40 4.12
CA LYS A 7 5.54 3.76 4.58
C LYS A 7 5.11 4.83 3.60
N ARG A 8 5.14 4.51 2.31
CA ARG A 8 4.73 5.43 1.25
C ARG A 8 3.62 4.82 0.42
N PHE A 9 2.62 5.63 0.13
CA PHE A 9 1.58 5.29 -0.82
C PHE A 9 1.12 6.56 -1.53
N SER A 10 0.50 6.41 -2.69
CA SER A 10 -0.10 7.50 -3.44
C SER A 10 -1.59 7.26 -3.63
N ASP A 11 -2.36 8.29 -3.41
CA ASP A 11 -3.79 8.31 -3.71
C ASP A 11 -3.96 9.04 -5.05
N LYS A 12 -4.26 8.29 -6.10
CA LYS A 12 -4.46 8.83 -7.44
C LYS A 12 -5.93 8.89 -7.82
N SER A 13 -6.80 8.86 -6.82
CA SER A 13 -8.24 8.87 -7.02
C SER A 13 -8.73 10.15 -7.68
N THR A 14 -9.77 10.01 -8.52
CA THR A 14 -10.46 11.10 -9.17
C THR A 14 -11.93 11.09 -8.72
N MET A 15 -12.74 11.99 -9.26
CA MET A 15 -14.18 11.98 -8.97
C MET A 15 -14.89 10.76 -9.56
N GLU A 16 -14.26 10.07 -10.51
CA GLU A 16 -14.85 8.95 -11.21
C GLU A 16 -14.36 7.58 -10.75
N GLN A 17 -13.17 7.53 -10.14
CA GLN A 17 -12.57 6.27 -9.73
C GLN A 17 -11.62 6.46 -8.56
N PHE A 18 -11.41 5.37 -7.82
CA PHE A 18 -10.49 5.32 -6.70
C PHE A 18 -9.29 4.47 -7.10
N GLU A 19 -8.10 5.06 -7.00
CA GLU A 19 -6.85 4.41 -7.39
C GLU A 19 -5.79 4.67 -6.34
N PHE A 20 -5.14 3.60 -5.89
CA PHE A 20 -4.08 3.69 -4.89
C PHE A 20 -2.86 2.90 -5.36
N VAL A 21 -1.69 3.43 -5.05
CA VAL A 21 -0.41 2.77 -5.36
C VAL A 21 0.39 2.71 -4.06
N PHE A 22 0.88 1.54 -3.74
CA PHE A 22 1.73 1.32 -2.57
C PHE A 22 3.15 1.06 -3.04
N TYR A 23 4.14 1.56 -2.30
CA TYR A 23 5.54 1.48 -2.69
C TYR A 23 6.30 0.56 -1.76
N CYS A 24 7.16 -0.29 -2.34
CA CYS A 24 8.05 -1.14 -1.56
C CYS A 24 8.86 -0.32 -0.57
N ASP A 25 8.91 -0.73 0.69
CA ASP A 25 9.64 -0.02 1.73
C ASP A 25 11.16 -0.09 1.53
N CYS A 26 11.65 -1.00 0.72
CA CYS A 26 13.08 -1.18 0.46
C CYS A 26 13.54 -0.43 -0.80
N CYS A 27 12.95 -0.72 -1.96
CA CYS A 27 13.39 -0.16 -3.23
C CYS A 27 12.48 0.93 -3.80
N GLY A 28 11.30 1.12 -3.23
CA GLY A 28 10.34 2.13 -3.72
C GLY A 28 9.58 1.72 -4.96
N ARG A 29 9.63 0.45 -5.38
CA ARG A 29 8.88 -0.02 -6.54
C ARG A 29 7.39 0.15 -6.33
N PRO A 30 6.67 0.76 -7.30
CA PRO A 30 5.23 0.93 -7.18
C PRO A 30 4.50 -0.40 -7.41
N THR A 31 3.48 -0.64 -6.60
CA THR A 31 2.58 -1.78 -6.73
C THR A 31 1.16 -1.23 -6.81
N PRO A 32 0.56 -1.20 -8.01
CA PRO A 32 -0.81 -0.72 -8.14
C PRO A 32 -1.80 -1.76 -7.62
N THR A 33 -2.91 -1.26 -7.09
CA THR A 33 -4.01 -2.10 -6.66
C THR A 33 -5.17 -1.97 -7.64
N THR A 34 -6.24 -2.74 -7.41
CA THR A 34 -7.43 -2.67 -8.25
C THR A 34 -8.03 -1.27 -8.22
N ILE A 35 -8.42 -0.77 -9.38
CA ILE A 35 -9.11 0.51 -9.51
C ILE A 35 -10.59 0.27 -9.26
N TYR A 36 -11.17 0.99 -8.31
CA TYR A 36 -12.58 0.91 -8.00
C TYR A 36 -13.30 2.12 -8.56
N LYS A 37 -14.32 1.88 -9.39
CA LYS A 37 -15.10 2.98 -9.96
C LYS A 37 -16.05 3.54 -8.92
N HIS A 38 -16.15 4.87 -8.89
CA HIS A 38 -17.17 5.54 -8.09
C HIS A 38 -18.49 5.46 -8.86
N GLU A 39 -19.45 4.72 -8.33
CA GLU A 39 -20.77 4.66 -8.92
C GLU A 39 -21.47 5.99 -8.68
N ASN A 40 -21.52 6.81 -9.73
CA ASN A 40 -22.23 8.07 -9.68
C ASN A 40 -23.72 7.81 -9.83
N ARG A 41 -24.39 7.65 -8.68
CA ARG A 41 -25.84 7.39 -8.61
C ARG A 41 -26.67 8.66 -8.78
N PHE A 42 -26.00 9.80 -8.92
CA PHE A 42 -26.67 11.09 -8.95
C PHE A 42 -26.79 11.61 -10.38
N GLU A 43 -27.93 12.23 -10.68
CA GLU A 43 -28.08 12.93 -11.93
C GLU A 43 -27.11 14.11 -12.01
N LYS A 44 -26.61 14.38 -13.21
CA LYS A 44 -25.81 15.56 -13.46
C LYS A 44 -26.71 16.77 -13.41
N LYS A 45 -26.62 17.55 -12.34
CA LYS A 45 -27.33 18.81 -12.19
C LYS A 45 -26.40 19.96 -12.42
N MET A 46 -26.89 20.97 -13.13
CA MET A 46 -26.11 22.21 -13.39
C MET A 46 -25.91 23.02 -12.11
N PHE A 47 -26.90 22.97 -11.21
CA PHE A 47 -26.84 23.66 -9.92
C PHE A 47 -27.21 22.69 -8.81
N LEU A 48 -26.38 22.64 -7.76
CA LEU A 48 -26.62 21.84 -6.58
C LEU A 48 -26.87 22.76 -5.39
N SER A 49 -27.86 22.43 -4.57
CA SER A 49 -28.02 23.08 -3.27
C SER A 49 -26.82 22.72 -2.36
N ASN A 50 -26.59 23.51 -1.32
CA ASN A 50 -25.54 23.21 -0.36
C ASN A 50 -25.75 21.84 0.29
N SER A 51 -26.99 21.49 0.61
CA SER A 51 -27.31 20.18 1.17
C SER A 51 -26.97 19.01 0.21
N GLU A 52 -27.25 19.20 -1.07
CA GLU A 52 -26.89 18.18 -2.08
C GLU A 52 -25.39 18.02 -2.25
N LYS A 53 -24.64 19.14 -2.23
CA LYS A 53 -23.17 19.10 -2.29
C LYS A 53 -22.58 18.38 -1.11
N GLU A 54 -23.08 18.69 0.10
CA GLU A 54 -22.63 18.03 1.32
C GLU A 54 -22.94 16.54 1.32
N ALA A 55 -24.14 16.17 0.89
CA ALA A 55 -24.54 14.75 0.80
C ALA A 55 -23.65 13.99 -0.16
N ARG A 56 -23.36 14.55 -1.34
CA ARG A 56 -22.48 13.94 -2.34
C ARG A 56 -21.04 13.80 -1.82
N ALA A 57 -20.54 14.81 -1.11
CA ALA A 57 -19.20 14.79 -0.53
C ALA A 57 -19.08 13.69 0.53
N ILE A 58 -20.09 13.51 1.38
CA ILE A 58 -20.12 12.47 2.40
C ILE A 58 -20.10 11.08 1.75
N ILE A 59 -20.91 10.88 0.73
CA ILE A 59 -20.98 9.59 0.02
C ILE A 59 -19.66 9.29 -0.68
N TYR A 60 -19.06 10.27 -1.33
CA TYR A 60 -17.75 10.12 -1.96
C TYR A 60 -16.69 9.74 -0.93
N ALA A 61 -16.65 10.44 0.21
CA ALA A 61 -15.69 10.18 1.26
C ALA A 61 -15.83 8.76 1.83
N ASP A 62 -17.07 8.30 2.03
CA ASP A 62 -17.34 6.95 2.51
C ASP A 62 -16.89 5.88 1.52
N GLU A 63 -17.19 6.06 0.23
CA GLU A 63 -16.77 5.12 -0.82
C GLU A 63 -15.26 5.14 -1.01
N HIS A 64 -14.63 6.31 -0.94
CA HIS A 64 -13.18 6.46 -1.00
C HIS A 64 -12.52 5.70 0.15
N HIS A 65 -13.04 5.85 1.36
CA HIS A 65 -12.52 5.14 2.54
C HIS A 65 -12.60 3.62 2.37
N LYS A 66 -13.74 3.12 1.90
CA LYS A 66 -13.93 1.69 1.63
C LYS A 66 -13.00 1.17 0.55
N ALA A 67 -12.81 1.95 -0.50
CA ALA A 67 -11.87 1.61 -1.59
C ALA A 67 -10.43 1.58 -1.07
N TYR A 68 -10.05 2.53 -0.24
CA TYR A 68 -8.74 2.55 0.41
C TYR A 68 -8.51 1.31 1.28
N GLU A 69 -9.48 0.93 2.09
CA GLU A 69 -9.36 -0.27 2.92
C GLU A 69 -9.18 -1.53 2.08
N ARG A 70 -9.94 -1.66 1.01
CA ARG A 70 -9.82 -2.79 0.07
C ARG A 70 -8.45 -2.81 -0.61
N ALA A 71 -7.99 -1.65 -1.08
CA ALA A 71 -6.69 -1.52 -1.71
C ALA A 71 -5.56 -1.86 -0.74
N ASN A 72 -5.64 -1.39 0.49
CA ASN A 72 -4.66 -1.68 1.54
C ASN A 72 -4.58 -3.19 1.83
N ASN A 73 -5.72 -3.85 1.93
CA ASN A 73 -5.78 -5.29 2.16
C ASN A 73 -5.26 -6.08 0.93
N GLU A 74 -5.59 -5.63 -0.27
CA GLU A 74 -5.10 -6.23 -1.51
C GLU A 74 -3.57 -6.10 -1.63
N ALA A 75 -3.04 -4.91 -1.33
CA ALA A 75 -1.61 -4.67 -1.37
C ALA A 75 -0.85 -5.53 -0.38
N ARG A 76 -1.44 -5.84 0.77
CA ARG A 76 -0.83 -6.72 1.76
C ARG A 76 -0.50 -8.10 1.19
N LEU A 77 -1.29 -8.58 0.23
CA LEU A 77 -1.07 -9.87 -0.43
C LEU A 77 0.06 -9.81 -1.45
N GLU A 78 0.41 -8.61 -1.91
CA GLU A 78 1.44 -8.40 -2.94
C GLU A 78 2.83 -8.16 -2.34
N PHE A 79 2.91 -7.90 -1.03
CA PHE A 79 4.17 -7.62 -0.36
C PHE A 79 4.54 -8.73 0.63
N TYR A 80 5.83 -8.85 0.88
CA TYR A 80 6.38 -9.76 1.86
C TYR A 80 6.83 -8.98 3.09
N ASN A 81 6.70 -9.56 4.26
CA ASN A 81 7.06 -8.92 5.52
C ASN A 81 8.44 -9.40 5.97
N CYS A 82 9.41 -8.48 6.05
CA CYS A 82 10.74 -8.79 6.58
C CYS A 82 10.62 -9.20 8.06
N LYS A 83 11.11 -10.35 8.42
CA LYS A 83 11.06 -10.88 9.79
C LYS A 83 11.95 -10.10 10.75
N ILE A 84 12.96 -9.41 10.25
CA ILE A 84 13.93 -8.69 11.09
C ILE A 84 13.46 -7.29 11.40
N CYS A 85 13.14 -6.48 10.37
CA CYS A 85 12.77 -5.08 10.56
C CYS A 85 11.28 -4.78 10.40
N GLY A 86 10.49 -5.75 9.94
CA GLY A 86 9.04 -5.59 9.78
C GLY A 86 8.59 -4.81 8.55
N LEU A 87 9.51 -4.39 7.67
CA LEU A 87 9.15 -3.67 6.46
C LEU A 87 8.41 -4.57 5.47
N LEU A 88 7.54 -3.95 4.68
CA LEU A 88 6.83 -4.62 3.59
C LEU A 88 7.59 -4.38 2.28
N ILE A 89 8.01 -5.46 1.65
CA ILE A 89 8.93 -5.45 0.53
C ILE A 89 8.37 -6.21 -0.66
N CYS A 90 8.79 -5.82 -1.86
CA CYS A 90 8.41 -6.52 -3.08
C CYS A 90 9.24 -7.80 -3.24
N ASP A 91 8.85 -8.65 -4.20
CA ASP A 91 9.54 -9.90 -4.46
C ASP A 91 11.00 -9.73 -4.89
N ASN A 92 11.36 -8.58 -5.49
CA ASN A 92 12.75 -8.28 -5.84
C ASN A 92 13.62 -7.95 -4.63
N CYS A 93 13.02 -7.52 -3.52
CA CYS A 93 13.74 -7.19 -2.28
C CYS A 93 13.63 -8.30 -1.23
N CYS A 94 12.99 -9.39 -1.58
CA CYS A 94 12.73 -10.51 -0.69
C CYS A 94 13.84 -11.55 -0.82
N TYR A 95 14.49 -11.87 0.29
CA TYR A 95 15.54 -12.89 0.36
C TYR A 95 15.19 -13.88 1.45
N TYR A 96 15.64 -15.12 1.28
CA TYR A 96 15.42 -16.16 2.28
C TYR A 96 16.65 -16.30 3.16
N LEU A 97 16.43 -16.32 4.47
CA LEU A 97 17.45 -16.63 5.46
C LEU A 97 17.60 -18.16 5.60
N GLU A 98 18.68 -18.58 6.26
CA GLU A 98 18.84 -19.97 6.65
C GLU A 98 17.68 -20.42 7.49
N GLY A 99 16.86 -21.15 7.41
CA GLY A 99 15.66 -21.47 8.19
C GLY A 99 14.37 -21.11 7.48
N GLY A 100 14.47 -20.47 6.31
CA GLY A 100 13.33 -20.20 5.47
C GLY A 100 12.56 -18.91 5.74
N ASP A 101 13.01 -18.10 6.69
CA ASP A 101 12.40 -16.81 6.97
C ASP A 101 12.74 -15.78 5.90
N ILE A 102 11.81 -14.87 5.66
CA ILE A 102 11.96 -13.79 4.67
C ILE A 102 12.59 -12.57 5.32
N ALA A 103 13.57 -11.96 4.63
CA ALA A 103 14.19 -10.73 5.06
C ALA A 103 14.37 -9.80 3.86
N CYS A 104 14.41 -8.48 4.13
CA CYS A 104 14.67 -7.50 3.11
C CYS A 104 16.16 -7.51 2.74
N LYS A 105 16.48 -6.91 1.59
CA LYS A 105 17.85 -6.84 1.09
C LYS A 105 18.81 -6.26 2.12
N THR A 106 18.44 -5.15 2.77
CA THR A 106 19.26 -4.47 3.77
C THR A 106 19.57 -5.36 4.97
N CYS A 107 18.55 -6.02 5.53
CA CYS A 107 18.74 -6.92 6.67
C CYS A 107 19.56 -8.15 6.31
N THR A 108 19.35 -8.69 5.11
CA THR A 108 20.12 -9.83 4.61
C THR A 108 21.60 -9.48 4.47
N GLU A 109 21.90 -8.31 3.94
CA GLU A 109 23.28 -7.84 3.81
C GLU A 109 23.94 -7.62 5.18
N LYS A 110 23.20 -7.07 6.14
CA LYS A 110 23.71 -6.91 7.51
C LYS A 110 24.02 -8.25 8.16
N GLU A 111 23.17 -9.24 8.02
CA GLU A 111 23.41 -10.57 8.59
C GLU A 111 24.63 -11.24 7.97
N LYS A 112 24.80 -11.15 6.65
CA LYS A 112 25.96 -11.69 5.96
C LYS A 112 27.25 -10.99 6.43
N PHE A 113 27.21 -9.71 6.66
CA PHE A 113 28.34 -8.95 7.16
C PHE A 113 28.71 -9.37 8.60
N GLU A 114 27.72 -9.50 9.49
CA GLU A 114 27.93 -9.93 10.87
C GLU A 114 28.47 -11.35 10.93
N ASN A 115 27.96 -12.24 10.10
CA ASN A 115 28.46 -13.62 10.03
C ASN A 115 29.91 -13.68 9.53
N LYS A 116 30.30 -12.82 8.58
CA LYS A 116 31.69 -12.72 8.12
C LYS A 116 32.62 -12.27 9.22
N ILE A 117 32.22 -11.30 10.04
CA ILE A 117 32.99 -10.83 11.18
C ILE A 117 33.19 -11.95 12.19
N GLN A 118 32.17 -12.72 12.48
CA GLN A 118 32.23 -13.85 13.40
C GLN A 118 33.13 -14.97 12.89
N GLU A 119 33.15 -15.23 11.59
CA GLU A 119 34.00 -16.24 10.97
C GLU A 119 35.49 -15.85 10.97
N GLU A 120 35.82 -14.56 10.96
CA GLU A 120 37.18 -14.06 11.01
C GLU A 120 37.80 -14.10 12.42
N ASN A 121 37.01 -14.32 13.44
CA ASN A 121 37.45 -14.44 14.82
C ASN A 121 37.62 -15.93 15.21
#